data_8bbe037f4c1796c53efab61698866184
#
_entry.id   8bbe037f4c1796c53efab61698866184
#
_cell.length_a   1.000
_cell.length_b   1.000
_cell.length_c   1.000
_cell.angle_alpha   90.00
_cell.angle_beta   90.00
_cell.angle_gamma   90.00
#
_symmetry.space_group_name_H-M   'P 1'
#
loop_
_entity.id
_entity.type
_entity.pdbx_description
1 polymer ?
#
loop_
_entity_poly.entity_id
_entity_poly.type
_entity_poly.pdbx_seq_one_letter_code
_entity_poly.pdbx_strand_id
1 'polypeptide(L)'
;MTHILLTGSSRGIGAATLTALQAAGATVIGQGTASGIPADFADPAAPRALWDAALAAHGGRIDVLINNAGVFEANPIARDDAAWVAEWERTMRINLTAAAELCRLAVLHWQDRGTGGRIVNIASRAAYRGDSPQHWHYAASKAGMVAMTKSIARGYAKDGILAFAVCPGFTMTGMAEEYLESRGGDKLLADIPLGRVASPEEVAEVARFLALDAPPSMTGAVLDVNGASYVR
;
A
#
# COMPACT_ATOMS: atom_id res chain seq x y z
N MET A 1 2.42 21.57 9.60
CA MET A 1 2.80 20.16 9.86
C MET A 1 1.79 19.29 9.14
N THR A 2 2.23 18.29 8.38
CA THR A 2 1.37 17.40 7.59
C THR A 2 0.88 16.25 8.44
N HIS A 3 -0.42 15.97 8.44
CA HIS A 3 -1.06 14.91 9.21
C HIS A 3 -1.32 13.70 8.32
N ILE A 4 -0.77 12.54 8.65
CA ILE A 4 -0.74 11.35 7.80
C ILE A 4 -1.35 10.15 8.52
N LEU A 5 -2.25 9.43 7.84
CA LEU A 5 -2.65 8.08 8.21
C LEU A 5 -1.88 7.08 7.35
N LEU A 6 -1.12 6.20 8.00
CA LEU A 6 -0.34 5.12 7.36
C LEU A 6 -0.84 3.76 7.82
N THR A 7 -1.32 2.93 6.91
CA THR A 7 -1.74 1.56 7.23
C THR A 7 -0.58 0.56 7.12
N GLY A 8 -0.60 -0.50 7.94
CA GLY A 8 0.43 -1.54 7.93
C GLY A 8 1.81 -1.05 8.38
N SER A 9 1.86 -0.16 9.38
CA SER A 9 3.08 0.54 9.83
C SER A 9 3.97 -0.25 10.78
N SER A 10 3.63 -1.48 11.14
CA SER A 10 4.30 -2.21 12.22
C SER A 10 5.62 -2.88 11.81
N ARG A 11 5.85 -3.13 10.52
CA ARG A 11 7.03 -3.84 10.00
C ARG A 11 7.32 -3.49 8.53
N GLY A 12 8.47 -3.92 8.04
CA GLY A 12 8.86 -3.84 6.63
C GLY A 12 8.71 -2.44 6.04
N ILE A 13 8.15 -2.34 4.85
CA ILE A 13 7.96 -1.07 4.12
C ILE A 13 7.19 -0.05 4.97
N GLY A 14 6.15 -0.49 5.69
CA GLY A 14 5.36 0.43 6.52
C GLY A 14 6.13 1.05 7.67
N ALA A 15 6.95 0.26 8.37
CA ALA A 15 7.80 0.78 9.46
C ALA A 15 8.88 1.74 8.94
N ALA A 16 9.53 1.40 7.83
CA ALA A 16 10.50 2.29 7.18
C ALA A 16 9.83 3.60 6.70
N THR A 17 8.62 3.51 6.12
CA THR A 17 7.84 4.68 5.69
C THR A 17 7.45 5.56 6.89
N LEU A 18 7.04 4.96 8.02
CA LEU A 18 6.74 5.70 9.25
C LEU A 18 7.97 6.50 9.70
N THR A 19 9.12 5.85 9.77
CA THR A 19 10.39 6.49 10.17
C THR A 19 10.77 7.63 9.22
N ALA A 20 10.71 7.41 7.90
CA ALA A 20 11.07 8.43 6.91
C ALA A 20 10.15 9.65 6.97
N LEU A 21 8.84 9.46 7.16
CA LEU A 21 7.87 10.55 7.28
C LEU A 21 8.05 11.35 8.57
N GLN A 22 8.31 10.68 9.71
CA GLN A 22 8.58 11.34 10.97
C GLN A 22 9.88 12.14 10.93
N ALA A 23 10.93 11.59 10.31
CA ALA A 23 12.20 12.29 10.08
C ALA A 23 12.02 13.55 9.21
N ALA A 24 11.05 13.53 8.29
CA ALA A 24 10.67 14.68 7.47
C ALA A 24 9.74 15.70 8.20
N GLY A 25 9.46 15.50 9.49
CA GLY A 25 8.66 16.41 10.32
C GLY A 25 7.14 16.25 10.16
N ALA A 26 6.65 15.15 9.58
CA ALA A 26 5.23 14.87 9.53
C ALA A 26 4.70 14.27 10.84
N THR A 27 3.44 14.53 11.17
CA THR A 27 2.73 13.85 12.25
C THR A 27 2.03 12.62 11.67
N VAL A 28 2.48 11.43 12.05
CA VAL A 28 2.00 10.18 11.46
C VAL A 28 1.27 9.34 12.51
N ILE A 29 0.05 8.95 12.20
CA ILE A 29 -0.66 7.88 12.89
C ILE A 29 -0.51 6.61 12.07
N GLY A 30 0.12 5.61 12.68
CA GLY A 30 0.29 4.28 12.12
C GLY A 30 -0.85 3.34 12.52
N GLN A 31 -1.21 2.42 11.64
CA GLN A 31 -2.10 1.30 11.94
C GLN A 31 -1.35 -0.03 11.78
N GLY A 32 -1.64 -0.96 12.66
CA GLY A 32 -1.28 -2.38 12.57
C GLY A 32 -2.35 -3.21 13.24
N THR A 33 -2.23 -4.55 13.22
CA THR A 33 -3.19 -5.42 13.91
C THR A 33 -3.07 -5.33 15.43
N ALA A 34 -1.88 -5.00 15.96
CA ALA A 34 -1.61 -4.89 17.39
C ALA A 34 -0.77 -3.64 17.75
N SER A 35 -0.61 -2.68 16.84
CA SER A 35 0.24 -1.49 17.07
C SER A 35 -0.36 -0.25 16.44
N GLY A 36 0.02 0.92 16.95
CA GLY A 36 -0.59 2.18 16.55
C GLY A 36 -2.07 2.23 16.93
N ILE A 37 -2.96 2.59 15.99
CA ILE A 37 -4.39 2.34 16.13
C ILE A 37 -4.67 0.92 15.62
N PRO A 38 -5.03 -0.04 16.49
CA PRO A 38 -5.25 -1.41 16.07
C PRO A 38 -6.46 -1.53 15.13
N ALA A 39 -6.28 -2.21 13.99
CA ALA A 39 -7.37 -2.53 13.08
C ALA A 39 -7.03 -3.78 12.27
N ASP A 40 -7.94 -4.76 12.21
CA ASP A 40 -7.84 -5.93 11.34
C ASP A 40 -8.76 -5.72 10.13
N PHE A 41 -8.18 -5.56 8.95
CA PHE A 41 -8.95 -5.33 7.73
C PHE A 41 -9.67 -6.57 7.18
N ALA A 42 -9.55 -7.72 7.82
CA ALA A 42 -10.47 -8.83 7.60
C ALA A 42 -11.88 -8.49 8.12
N ASP A 43 -11.99 -7.63 9.14
CA ASP A 43 -13.25 -7.08 9.61
C ASP A 43 -13.73 -5.94 8.71
N PRO A 44 -14.93 -6.05 8.09
CA PRO A 44 -15.49 -4.99 7.25
C PRO A 44 -15.71 -3.64 7.95
N ALA A 45 -15.87 -3.62 9.26
CA ALA A 45 -16.06 -2.39 10.03
C ALA A 45 -14.74 -1.64 10.33
N ALA A 46 -13.61 -2.33 10.24
CA ALA A 46 -12.31 -1.80 10.66
C ALA A 46 -11.85 -0.54 9.88
N PRO A 47 -12.03 -0.41 8.55
CA PRO A 47 -11.58 0.78 7.83
C PRO A 47 -12.27 2.06 8.32
N ARG A 48 -13.58 1.99 8.58
CA ARG A 48 -14.34 3.14 9.07
C ARG A 48 -13.93 3.49 10.50
N ALA A 49 -13.85 2.52 11.38
CA ALA A 49 -13.44 2.73 12.77
C ALA A 49 -12.02 3.32 12.87
N LEU A 50 -11.07 2.81 12.05
CA LEU A 50 -9.72 3.34 11.96
C LEU A 50 -9.71 4.80 11.52
N TRP A 51 -10.45 5.12 10.45
CA TRP A 51 -10.52 6.49 9.92
C TRP A 51 -11.02 7.47 10.99
N ASP A 52 -12.12 7.15 11.65
CA ASP A 52 -12.72 8.02 12.66
C ASP A 52 -11.78 8.21 13.87
N ALA A 53 -11.11 7.14 14.32
CA ALA A 53 -10.14 7.22 15.41
C ALA A 53 -8.88 8.03 15.01
N ALA A 54 -8.37 7.84 13.80
CA ALA A 54 -7.22 8.59 13.30
C ALA A 54 -7.57 10.08 13.12
N LEU A 55 -8.76 10.38 12.60
CA LEU A 55 -9.23 11.75 12.44
C LEU A 55 -9.35 12.45 13.79
N ALA A 56 -9.91 11.79 14.80
CA ALA A 56 -10.01 12.32 16.16
C ALA A 56 -8.62 12.59 16.76
N ALA A 57 -7.69 11.66 16.63
CA ALA A 57 -6.32 11.78 17.14
C ALA A 57 -5.50 12.88 16.42
N HIS A 58 -5.84 13.19 15.17
CA HIS A 58 -5.26 14.30 14.41
C HIS A 58 -6.04 15.63 14.56
N GLY A 59 -6.95 15.74 15.51
CA GLY A 59 -7.72 16.96 15.75
C GLY A 59 -8.66 17.33 14.59
N GLY A 60 -9.20 16.34 13.90
CA GLY A 60 -10.13 16.52 12.78
C GLY A 60 -9.46 16.79 11.42
N ARG A 61 -8.17 16.50 11.26
CA ARG A 61 -7.44 16.76 10.02
C ARG A 61 -6.56 15.57 9.62
N ILE A 62 -6.74 15.08 8.40
CA ILE A 62 -5.81 14.18 7.72
C ILE A 62 -5.51 14.79 6.35
N ASP A 63 -4.24 14.97 6.03
CA ASP A 63 -3.78 15.56 4.77
C ASP A 63 -3.33 14.49 3.77
N VAL A 64 -2.84 13.36 4.28
CA VAL A 64 -2.31 12.26 3.48
C VAL A 64 -2.81 10.93 4.00
N LEU A 65 -3.21 10.07 3.08
CA LEU A 65 -3.50 8.65 3.31
C LEU A 65 -2.48 7.79 2.60
N ILE A 66 -1.80 6.90 3.32
CA ILE A 66 -0.90 5.90 2.73
C ILE A 66 -1.46 4.51 3.01
N ASN A 67 -1.94 3.84 1.96
CA ASN A 67 -2.42 2.46 2.02
C ASN A 67 -1.25 1.52 1.75
N ASN A 68 -0.68 0.95 2.81
CA ASN A 68 0.42 0.00 2.74
C ASN A 68 0.04 -1.38 3.32
N ALA A 69 -0.96 -1.47 4.18
CA ALA A 69 -1.40 -2.75 4.73
C ALA A 69 -1.74 -3.76 3.62
N GLY A 70 -1.30 -5.01 3.81
CA GLY A 70 -1.58 -6.08 2.87
C GLY A 70 -1.04 -7.42 3.33
N VAL A 71 -1.59 -8.47 2.76
CA VAL A 71 -1.20 -9.87 2.96
C VAL A 71 -0.74 -10.48 1.64
N PHE A 72 0.16 -11.47 1.74
CA PHE A 72 0.67 -12.26 0.63
C PHE A 72 0.72 -13.72 1.06
N GLU A 73 -0.40 -14.38 0.97
CA GLU A 73 -0.57 -15.78 1.38
C GLU A 73 -0.86 -16.66 0.16
N ALA A 74 -0.39 -17.89 0.19
CA ALA A 74 -0.59 -18.81 -0.93
C ALA A 74 -2.02 -19.36 -0.96
N ASN A 75 -2.63 -19.39 -2.13
CA ASN A 75 -3.93 -20.00 -2.39
C ASN A 75 -3.84 -21.02 -3.55
N PRO A 76 -3.32 -22.24 -3.29
CA PRO A 76 -3.15 -23.25 -4.32
C PRO A 76 -4.48 -23.64 -4.95
N ILE A 77 -4.50 -23.83 -6.27
CA ILE A 77 -5.72 -24.21 -7.03
C ILE A 77 -6.28 -25.58 -6.63
N ALA A 78 -5.49 -26.43 -6.00
CA ALA A 78 -5.91 -27.76 -5.50
C ALA A 78 -6.56 -27.70 -4.12
N ARG A 79 -6.68 -26.52 -3.49
CA ARG A 79 -7.43 -26.36 -2.24
C ARG A 79 -8.90 -26.65 -2.49
N ASP A 80 -9.66 -27.11 -1.47
CA ASP A 80 -11.11 -27.27 -1.62
C ASP A 80 -11.78 -25.94 -1.98
N ASP A 81 -12.92 -26.01 -2.70
CA ASP A 81 -13.56 -24.85 -3.30
C ASP A 81 -13.91 -23.75 -2.28
N ALA A 82 -14.46 -24.13 -1.12
CA ALA A 82 -14.88 -23.18 -0.10
C ALA A 82 -13.67 -22.46 0.52
N ALA A 83 -12.62 -23.20 0.85
CA ALA A 83 -11.40 -22.62 1.40
C ALA A 83 -10.64 -21.78 0.37
N TRP A 84 -10.70 -22.15 -0.93
CA TRP A 84 -10.11 -21.37 -2.00
C TRP A 84 -10.82 -20.02 -2.16
N VAL A 85 -12.14 -20.02 -2.19
CA VAL A 85 -12.95 -18.79 -2.28
C VAL A 85 -12.75 -17.90 -1.06
N ALA A 86 -12.78 -18.49 0.14
CA ALA A 86 -12.58 -17.74 1.38
C ALA A 86 -11.22 -16.99 1.42
N GLU A 87 -10.13 -17.64 0.98
CA GLU A 87 -8.82 -17.00 0.94
C GLU A 87 -8.74 -15.91 -0.16
N TRP A 88 -9.39 -16.15 -1.30
CA TRP A 88 -9.55 -15.13 -2.34
C TRP A 88 -10.24 -13.88 -1.79
N GLU A 89 -11.40 -14.05 -1.17
CA GLU A 89 -12.19 -12.95 -0.61
C GLU A 89 -11.44 -12.22 0.52
N ARG A 90 -10.77 -12.97 1.40
CA ARG A 90 -9.97 -12.40 2.48
C ARG A 90 -8.84 -11.52 1.94
N THR A 91 -8.10 -12.00 0.95
CA THR A 91 -7.03 -11.21 0.34
C THR A 91 -7.58 -9.97 -0.36
N MET A 92 -8.66 -10.09 -1.14
CA MET A 92 -9.32 -8.95 -1.78
C MET A 92 -9.84 -7.95 -0.73
N ARG A 93 -10.42 -8.42 0.37
CA ARG A 93 -10.92 -7.61 1.47
C ARG A 93 -9.80 -6.76 2.08
N ILE A 94 -8.68 -7.40 2.45
CA ILE A 94 -7.56 -6.73 3.13
C ILE A 94 -6.79 -5.82 2.16
N ASN A 95 -6.40 -6.33 0.98
CA ASN A 95 -5.47 -5.64 0.09
C ASN A 95 -6.13 -4.55 -0.76
N LEU A 96 -7.42 -4.68 -1.08
CA LEU A 96 -8.08 -3.78 -2.02
C LEU A 96 -9.29 -3.09 -1.40
N THR A 97 -10.26 -3.83 -0.85
CA THR A 97 -11.52 -3.23 -0.42
C THR A 97 -11.32 -2.27 0.75
N ALA A 98 -10.51 -2.63 1.74
CA ALA A 98 -10.18 -1.76 2.87
C ALA A 98 -9.48 -0.46 2.40
N ALA A 99 -8.52 -0.58 1.49
CA ALA A 99 -7.87 0.60 0.90
C ALA A 99 -8.87 1.48 0.11
N ALA A 100 -9.79 0.87 -0.62
CA ALA A 100 -10.84 1.60 -1.36
C ALA A 100 -11.78 2.36 -0.42
N GLU A 101 -12.19 1.75 0.68
CA GLU A 101 -13.01 2.40 1.71
C GLU A 101 -12.28 3.58 2.36
N LEU A 102 -11.01 3.42 2.72
CA LEU A 102 -10.19 4.50 3.26
C LEU A 102 -9.99 5.62 2.22
N CYS A 103 -9.73 5.30 0.97
CA CYS A 103 -9.66 6.30 -0.11
C CYS A 103 -10.97 7.08 -0.25
N ARG A 104 -12.12 6.38 -0.20
CA ARG A 104 -13.43 7.03 -0.24
C ARG A 104 -13.63 7.99 0.94
N LEU A 105 -13.29 7.57 2.14
CA LEU A 105 -13.40 8.41 3.35
C LEU A 105 -12.48 9.63 3.26
N ALA A 106 -11.26 9.47 2.74
CA ALA A 106 -10.31 10.55 2.53
C ALA A 106 -10.83 11.58 1.52
N VAL A 107 -11.31 11.12 0.36
CA VAL A 107 -11.88 12.00 -0.68
C VAL A 107 -13.06 12.80 -0.13
N LEU A 108 -14.01 12.16 0.53
CA LEU A 108 -15.18 12.82 1.14
C LEU A 108 -14.76 13.85 2.19
N HIS A 109 -13.79 13.52 3.03
CA HIS A 109 -13.28 14.43 4.06
C HIS A 109 -12.65 15.68 3.44
N TRP A 110 -11.85 15.54 2.39
CA TRP A 110 -11.21 16.68 1.74
C TRP A 110 -12.20 17.53 0.96
N GLN A 111 -13.20 16.91 0.31
CA GLN A 111 -14.27 17.64 -0.38
C GLN A 111 -15.14 18.43 0.61
N ASP A 112 -15.55 17.84 1.73
CA ASP A 112 -16.34 18.51 2.77
C ASP A 112 -15.61 19.73 3.37
N ARG A 113 -14.28 19.62 3.51
CA ARG A 113 -13.45 20.70 4.02
C ARG A 113 -13.05 21.75 2.95
N GLY A 114 -13.32 21.50 1.69
CA GLY A 114 -12.82 22.31 0.58
C GLY A 114 -11.29 22.37 0.51
N THR A 115 -10.62 21.28 0.93
CA THR A 115 -9.15 21.15 0.92
C THR A 115 -8.73 20.09 -0.08
N GLY A 116 -7.49 20.15 -0.56
CA GLY A 116 -6.88 19.04 -1.24
C GLY A 116 -6.33 17.99 -0.26
N GLY A 117 -5.76 16.93 -0.82
CA GLY A 117 -5.08 15.88 -0.06
C GLY A 117 -4.30 14.94 -0.96
N ARG A 118 -3.57 13.98 -0.36
CA ARG A 118 -2.76 13.03 -1.12
C ARG A 118 -3.06 11.59 -0.72
N ILE A 119 -3.16 10.71 -1.70
CA ILE A 119 -3.26 9.27 -1.53
C ILE A 119 -2.01 8.62 -2.14
N VAL A 120 -1.34 7.78 -1.36
CA VAL A 120 -0.25 6.93 -1.83
C VAL A 120 -0.64 5.48 -1.58
N ASN A 121 -0.77 4.69 -2.64
CA ASN A 121 -1.13 3.28 -2.58
C ASN A 121 0.09 2.41 -2.84
N ILE A 122 0.48 1.58 -1.88
CA ILE A 122 1.56 0.61 -2.05
C ILE A 122 1.00 -0.63 -2.73
N ALA A 123 1.14 -0.67 -4.05
CA ALA A 123 0.73 -1.76 -4.91
C ALA A 123 1.79 -2.88 -4.97
N SER A 124 2.16 -3.33 -6.15
CA SER A 124 3.23 -4.31 -6.40
C SER A 124 3.54 -4.38 -7.90
N ARG A 125 4.73 -4.79 -8.29
CA ARG A 125 5.03 -5.21 -9.68
C ARG A 125 4.08 -6.32 -10.16
N ALA A 126 3.53 -7.13 -9.24
CA ALA A 126 2.55 -8.17 -9.54
C ALA A 126 1.28 -7.61 -10.21
N ALA A 127 0.96 -6.33 -10.00
CA ALA A 127 -0.16 -5.66 -10.67
C ALA A 127 -0.07 -5.67 -12.20
N TYR A 128 1.12 -5.82 -12.75
CA TYR A 128 1.39 -5.78 -14.19
C TYR A 128 1.90 -7.11 -14.74
N ARG A 129 2.87 -7.74 -14.05
CA ARG A 129 3.47 -8.98 -14.54
C ARG A 129 2.73 -10.24 -14.10
N GLY A 130 1.76 -10.11 -13.19
CA GLY A 130 1.22 -11.25 -12.45
C GLY A 130 2.17 -11.73 -11.36
N ASP A 131 1.81 -12.84 -10.72
CA ASP A 131 2.59 -13.49 -9.68
C ASP A 131 2.60 -15.01 -9.89
N SER A 132 3.08 -15.77 -8.92
CA SER A 132 3.12 -17.24 -9.01
C SER A 132 1.70 -17.83 -9.13
N PRO A 133 1.57 -19.09 -9.61
CA PRO A 133 0.27 -19.74 -9.73
C PRO A 133 -0.55 -19.84 -8.44
N GLN A 134 0.07 -19.61 -7.30
CA GLN A 134 -0.60 -19.62 -5.98
C GLN A 134 -1.06 -18.24 -5.51
N HIS A 135 -0.82 -17.16 -6.28
CA HIS A 135 -1.04 -15.78 -5.83
C HIS A 135 -1.88 -14.94 -6.81
N TRP A 136 -2.84 -15.57 -7.49
CA TRP A 136 -3.73 -14.86 -8.44
C TRP A 136 -4.50 -13.72 -7.76
N HIS A 137 -5.06 -13.98 -6.57
CA HIS A 137 -5.79 -13.02 -5.76
C HIS A 137 -4.93 -11.83 -5.34
N TYR A 138 -3.66 -12.08 -5.01
CA TYR A 138 -2.72 -11.01 -4.70
C TYR A 138 -2.48 -10.10 -5.92
N ALA A 139 -2.13 -10.69 -7.07
CA ALA A 139 -1.90 -9.95 -8.30
C ALA A 139 -3.15 -9.15 -8.72
N ALA A 140 -4.34 -9.77 -8.66
CA ALA A 140 -5.62 -9.12 -8.94
C ALA A 140 -5.88 -7.95 -7.98
N SER A 141 -5.65 -8.11 -6.67
CA SER A 141 -5.84 -7.06 -5.68
C SER A 141 -4.92 -5.86 -5.93
N LYS A 142 -3.66 -6.11 -6.29
CA LYS A 142 -2.67 -5.05 -6.56
C LYS A 142 -2.91 -4.35 -7.90
N ALA A 143 -3.39 -5.08 -8.92
CA ALA A 143 -3.85 -4.50 -10.18
C ALA A 143 -5.08 -3.60 -9.99
N GLY A 144 -6.06 -4.05 -9.18
CA GLY A 144 -7.22 -3.25 -8.79
C GLY A 144 -6.81 -1.96 -8.07
N MET A 145 -5.82 -2.01 -7.19
CA MET A 145 -5.29 -0.84 -6.48
C MET A 145 -4.68 0.20 -7.44
N VAL A 146 -3.93 -0.24 -8.44
CA VAL A 146 -3.37 0.64 -9.48
C VAL A 146 -4.49 1.28 -10.31
N ALA A 147 -5.48 0.51 -10.75
CA ALA A 147 -6.62 1.01 -11.51
C ALA A 147 -7.44 2.02 -10.71
N MET A 148 -7.72 1.73 -9.43
CA MET A 148 -8.40 2.63 -8.50
C MET A 148 -7.62 3.95 -8.34
N THR A 149 -6.30 3.89 -8.16
CA THR A 149 -5.43 5.08 -8.06
C THR A 149 -5.60 6.00 -9.25
N LYS A 150 -5.56 5.45 -10.46
CA LYS A 150 -5.75 6.22 -11.70
C LYS A 150 -7.15 6.83 -11.80
N SER A 151 -8.18 6.10 -11.36
CA SER A 151 -9.56 6.61 -11.34
C SER A 151 -9.71 7.77 -10.38
N ILE A 152 -9.14 7.68 -9.18
CA ILE A 152 -9.15 8.77 -8.19
C ILE A 152 -8.41 9.99 -8.72
N ALA A 153 -7.20 9.81 -9.26
CA ALA A 153 -6.41 10.91 -9.83
C ALA A 153 -7.17 11.66 -10.93
N ARG A 154 -7.84 10.92 -11.84
CA ARG A 154 -8.62 11.53 -12.93
C ARG A 154 -9.91 12.20 -12.44
N GLY A 155 -10.54 11.63 -11.43
CA GLY A 155 -11.84 12.09 -10.93
C GLY A 155 -11.76 13.34 -10.06
N TYR A 156 -10.70 13.47 -9.25
CA TYR A 156 -10.65 14.45 -8.17
C TYR A 156 -9.46 15.42 -8.22
N ALA A 157 -8.67 15.41 -9.30
CA ALA A 157 -7.52 16.33 -9.44
C ALA A 157 -7.95 17.81 -9.35
N LYS A 158 -9.13 18.17 -9.85
CA LYS A 158 -9.67 19.54 -9.78
C LYS A 158 -9.99 19.97 -8.35
N ASP A 159 -10.24 19.04 -7.47
CA ASP A 159 -10.47 19.27 -6.04
C ASP A 159 -9.14 19.35 -5.26
N GLY A 160 -7.99 19.32 -5.95
CA GLY A 160 -6.68 19.29 -5.33
C GLY A 160 -6.32 17.94 -4.69
N ILE A 161 -7.06 16.88 -5.00
CA ILE A 161 -6.83 15.53 -4.48
C ILE A 161 -5.93 14.77 -5.46
N LEU A 162 -4.73 14.41 -4.98
CA LEU A 162 -3.70 13.76 -5.76
C LEU A 162 -3.60 12.29 -5.36
N ALA A 163 -3.46 11.39 -6.31
CA ALA A 163 -3.33 9.97 -6.04
C ALA A 163 -2.16 9.36 -6.81
N PHE A 164 -1.38 8.55 -6.12
CA PHE A 164 -0.17 7.91 -6.62
C PHE A 164 -0.14 6.44 -6.23
N ALA A 165 0.56 5.62 -7.01
CA ALA A 165 0.86 4.25 -6.63
C ALA A 165 2.36 3.98 -6.67
N VAL A 166 2.84 3.14 -5.78
CA VAL A 166 4.19 2.57 -5.80
C VAL A 166 4.06 1.08 -6.07
N CYS A 167 4.89 0.56 -6.95
CA CYS A 167 4.95 -0.86 -7.31
C CYS A 167 6.31 -1.45 -6.90
N PRO A 168 6.45 -1.87 -5.63
CA PRO A 168 7.65 -2.56 -5.21
C PRO A 168 7.82 -3.91 -5.92
N GLY A 169 9.08 -4.30 -6.11
CA GLY A 169 9.45 -5.68 -6.36
C GLY A 169 9.59 -6.48 -5.06
N PHE A 170 10.43 -7.52 -5.09
CA PHE A 170 10.84 -8.15 -3.85
C PHE A 170 11.60 -7.13 -3.00
N THR A 171 11.16 -7.02 -1.76
CA THR A 171 11.72 -6.09 -0.78
C THR A 171 12.17 -6.89 0.43
N MET A 172 13.35 -6.58 0.97
CA MET A 172 13.93 -7.26 2.12
C MET A 172 13.06 -6.99 3.36
N THR A 173 12.10 -7.87 3.57
CA THR A 173 11.22 -7.93 4.76
C THR A 173 11.35 -9.33 5.33
N GLY A 174 10.96 -9.58 6.57
CA GLY A 174 11.13 -10.89 7.22
C GLY A 174 10.67 -12.10 6.39
N MET A 175 9.64 -11.94 5.56
CA MET A 175 9.20 -12.98 4.60
C MET A 175 10.19 -13.21 3.46
N ALA A 176 10.88 -12.16 3.01
CA ALA A 176 11.88 -12.28 1.94
C ALA A 176 13.18 -12.90 2.45
N GLU A 177 13.57 -12.63 3.70
CA GLU A 177 14.74 -13.24 4.35
C GLU A 177 14.56 -14.76 4.45
N GLU A 178 13.42 -15.23 4.97
CA GLU A 178 13.10 -16.66 5.05
C GLU A 178 13.07 -17.34 3.67
N TYR A 179 12.58 -16.64 2.64
CA TYR A 179 12.53 -17.17 1.28
C TYR A 179 13.92 -17.26 0.64
N LEU A 180 14.78 -16.24 0.85
CA LEU A 180 16.16 -16.21 0.34
C LEU A 180 17.02 -17.30 0.99
N GLU A 181 16.82 -17.57 2.28
CA GLU A 181 17.56 -18.58 3.02
C GLU A 181 17.11 -20.02 2.71
N SER A 182 15.82 -20.22 2.38
CA SER A 182 15.26 -21.56 2.38
C SER A 182 15.18 -22.28 1.03
N ARG A 183 15.03 -21.61 -0.13
CA ARG A 183 14.64 -22.34 -1.36
C ARG A 183 14.92 -21.69 -2.72
N GLY A 184 15.73 -20.71 -2.88
CA GLY A 184 15.92 -20.20 -4.24
C GLY A 184 16.32 -18.76 -4.36
N GLY A 185 17.05 -18.26 -3.39
CA GLY A 185 17.61 -16.93 -3.41
C GLY A 185 18.28 -16.60 -4.73
N ASP A 186 19.07 -17.53 -5.26
CA ASP A 186 19.77 -17.34 -6.54
C ASP A 186 18.79 -17.17 -7.72
N LYS A 187 17.70 -17.94 -7.77
CA LYS A 187 16.69 -17.81 -8.83
C LYS A 187 15.92 -16.48 -8.70
N LEU A 188 15.61 -16.07 -7.48
CA LEU A 188 14.97 -14.79 -7.23
C LEU A 188 15.87 -13.63 -7.65
N LEU A 189 17.15 -13.67 -7.28
CA LEU A 189 18.12 -12.65 -7.62
C LEU A 189 18.40 -12.61 -9.13
N ALA A 190 18.42 -13.75 -9.80
CA ALA A 190 18.56 -13.83 -11.25
C ALA A 190 17.42 -13.14 -12.02
N ASP A 191 16.23 -13.03 -11.43
CA ASP A 191 15.06 -12.29 -11.99
C ASP A 191 15.14 -10.77 -11.73
N ILE A 192 16.14 -10.29 -11.00
CA ILE A 192 16.33 -8.87 -10.66
C ILE A 192 17.62 -8.34 -11.29
N PRO A 193 17.57 -7.58 -12.40
CA PRO A 193 18.76 -7.06 -13.07
C PRO A 193 19.69 -6.24 -12.16
N LEU A 194 19.16 -5.58 -11.13
CA LEU A 194 19.97 -4.86 -10.12
C LEU A 194 20.85 -5.81 -9.28
N GLY A 195 20.61 -7.13 -9.33
CA GLY A 195 21.38 -8.15 -8.59
C GLY A 195 21.07 -8.25 -7.10
N ARG A 196 20.09 -7.49 -6.60
CA ARG A 196 19.62 -7.54 -5.21
C ARG A 196 18.16 -7.20 -5.09
N VAL A 197 17.53 -7.59 -4.01
CA VAL A 197 16.19 -7.11 -3.62
C VAL A 197 16.27 -5.65 -3.16
N ALA A 198 15.16 -4.92 -3.26
CA ALA A 198 15.06 -3.58 -2.70
C ALA A 198 15.06 -3.62 -1.16
N SER A 199 15.59 -2.58 -0.51
CA SER A 199 15.38 -2.41 0.92
C SER A 199 14.01 -1.75 1.20
N PRO A 200 13.44 -1.94 2.40
CA PRO A 200 12.24 -1.21 2.80
C PRO A 200 12.40 0.31 2.73
N GLU A 201 13.60 0.82 3.01
CA GLU A 201 13.93 2.24 2.98
C GLU A 201 13.87 2.81 1.57
N GLU A 202 14.30 2.06 0.55
CA GLU A 202 14.20 2.50 -0.86
C GLU A 202 12.73 2.72 -1.27
N VAL A 203 11.83 1.84 -0.84
CA VAL A 203 10.39 2.00 -1.09
C VAL A 203 9.81 3.14 -0.26
N ALA A 204 10.25 3.24 1.00
CA ALA A 204 9.81 4.29 1.93
C ALA A 204 10.15 5.70 1.44
N GLU A 205 11.34 5.91 0.86
CA GLU A 205 11.73 7.19 0.29
C GLU A 205 10.84 7.61 -0.88
N VAL A 206 10.45 6.68 -1.74
CA VAL A 206 9.51 6.98 -2.83
C VAL A 206 8.12 7.31 -2.26
N ALA A 207 7.66 6.55 -1.26
CA ALA A 207 6.38 6.83 -0.60
C ALA A 207 6.39 8.21 0.09
N ARG A 208 7.49 8.56 0.81
CA ARG A 208 7.68 9.86 1.43
C ARG A 208 7.65 10.99 0.38
N PHE A 209 8.40 10.84 -0.72
CA PHE A 209 8.42 11.82 -1.80
C PHE A 209 7.01 12.06 -2.36
N LEU A 210 6.25 11.01 -2.64
CA LEU A 210 4.88 11.12 -3.16
C LEU A 210 3.92 11.76 -2.14
N ALA A 211 4.12 11.47 -0.86
CA ALA A 211 3.30 11.99 0.23
C ALA A 211 3.53 13.49 0.48
N LEU A 212 4.78 13.96 0.35
CA LEU A 212 5.16 15.31 0.81
C LEU A 212 5.56 16.25 -0.34
N ASP A 213 6.35 15.77 -1.32
CA ASP A 213 7.13 16.61 -2.21
C ASP A 213 6.72 16.53 -3.69
N ALA A 214 6.06 15.44 -4.11
CA ALA A 214 5.72 15.21 -5.51
C ALA A 214 4.89 16.38 -6.09
N PRO A 215 5.28 16.95 -7.25
CA PRO A 215 4.51 18.02 -7.86
C PRO A 215 3.11 17.53 -8.28
N PRO A 216 2.08 18.39 -8.21
CA PRO A 216 0.69 18.00 -8.50
C PRO A 216 0.50 17.38 -9.89
N SER A 217 1.28 17.78 -10.88
CA SER A 217 1.23 17.25 -12.25
C SER A 217 1.60 15.75 -12.35
N MET A 218 2.20 15.17 -11.29
CA MET A 218 2.45 13.73 -11.20
C MET A 218 1.24 12.92 -10.78
N THR A 219 0.09 13.53 -10.46
CA THR A 219 -1.10 12.76 -10.04
C THR A 219 -1.45 11.69 -11.07
N GLY A 220 -1.74 10.48 -10.61
CA GLY A 220 -1.94 9.30 -11.45
C GLY A 220 -0.66 8.52 -11.75
N ALA A 221 0.52 9.03 -11.35
CA ALA A 221 1.78 8.32 -11.54
C ALA A 221 1.81 6.99 -10.77
N VAL A 222 2.43 6.00 -11.41
CA VAL A 222 2.72 4.70 -10.82
C VAL A 222 4.22 4.49 -10.93
N LEU A 223 4.90 4.45 -9.79
CA LEU A 223 6.36 4.36 -9.73
C LEU A 223 6.80 2.95 -9.39
N ASP A 224 7.70 2.40 -10.20
CA ASP A 224 8.29 1.09 -9.97
C ASP A 224 9.53 1.21 -9.07
N VAL A 225 9.61 0.35 -8.03
CA VAL A 225 10.78 0.21 -7.14
C VAL A 225 11.10 -1.29 -7.07
N ASN A 226 11.65 -1.84 -8.16
CA ASN A 226 11.70 -3.29 -8.33
C ASN A 226 13.04 -3.80 -8.91
N GLY A 227 14.08 -2.97 -8.99
CA GLY A 227 15.37 -3.36 -9.50
C GLY A 227 15.37 -3.79 -10.97
N ALA A 228 14.45 -3.25 -11.77
CA ALA A 228 14.18 -3.60 -13.17
C ALA A 228 13.66 -5.04 -13.38
N SER A 229 13.21 -5.73 -12.33
CA SER A 229 12.60 -7.07 -12.46
C SER A 229 11.24 -7.05 -13.22
N TYR A 230 10.73 -5.87 -13.48
CA TYR A 230 9.68 -5.57 -14.44
C TYR A 230 9.82 -4.12 -14.94
N VAL A 231 9.72 -3.92 -16.25
CA VAL A 231 9.74 -2.61 -16.92
C VAL A 231 8.49 -2.49 -17.79
N ARG A 232 7.83 -1.35 -17.73
CA ARG A 232 6.62 -1.04 -18.53
C ARG A 232 6.97 -0.29 -19.79
#